data_e8234f852da331be8d7cf27cde2e174f
#
_entry.id   e8234f852da331be8d7cf27cde2e174f
#
_cell.length_a   1.000
_cell.length_b   1.000
_cell.length_c   1.000
_cell.angle_alpha   90.00
_cell.angle_beta   90.00
_cell.angle_gamma   90.00
#
_symmetry.space_group_name_H-M   'P 1'
#
loop_
_entity.id
_entity.type
_entity.pdbx_description
1 polymer ?
#
loop_
_entity_poly.entity_id
_entity_poly.type
_entity_poly.pdbx_seq_one_letter_code
_entity_poly.pdbx_strand_id
1 'polypeptide(L)'
;MKKKLLFSAFFVLGAAFAGCSDDEKPVDPVALAAPVLAEDAVTQVSVAVTWDAVENAASYACTLDGAAGTIVTQPSVRFDGLEPGRSYTVEVKAVAGQEQYLDSECARITLTTLPATQLAAPVLSAGDATENSATVVWEAVPDAASYVYTVDGGEELTVTGLSAVVTGLESGMPATVRVKAVSGQVQFLYSEFAELTVAAALEQNPFTLSVAQAGMNSISGSVSPKSKTRTYYCGYVLKSDFDKYASTEEFIGSVRRKLSASALIAGVSFEEYLAAQLVQGDHPFEFTGLKPETDYVVYAVGWYAPGDLLTTVLVSAPATTLPDASGEVTVTFENVASDGFDVVCTPDAAIEKYYVHVTKTSSLAMEVLMAGGLEAFKKEVMPAKGEYTGPQTIRKTGLAAGTSYSVCVLGISKSGSDFWIEKTQKTEKAE
;
A
#
# COMPACT_ATOMS: atom_id res chain seq x y z
N MET A 1 52.90 36.69 -57.26
CA MET A 1 53.68 36.82 -58.52
C MET A 1 53.08 37.92 -59.33
N LYS A 2 53.93 38.92 -59.67
CA LYS A 2 53.78 40.07 -60.50
C LYS A 2 53.30 39.74 -61.91
N LYS A 3 52.55 40.70 -62.55
CA LYS A 3 52.78 41.32 -63.89
C LYS A 3 51.53 42.18 -64.19
N LYS A 4 51.62 43.48 -64.10
CA LYS A 4 52.13 44.56 -65.00
C LYS A 4 51.45 44.58 -66.37
N LEU A 5 50.75 45.65 -66.55
CA LEU A 5 50.87 46.71 -67.59
C LEU A 5 50.56 46.34 -69.04
N LEU A 6 49.66 47.07 -69.68
CA LEU A 6 50.16 48.02 -70.69
C LEU A 6 49.12 49.10 -71.09
N PHE A 7 49.55 50.30 -71.14
CA PHE A 7 48.99 51.48 -71.75
C PHE A 7 48.83 51.37 -73.29
N SER A 8 47.76 51.94 -73.84
CA SER A 8 47.90 52.52 -75.19
C SER A 8 46.91 53.70 -75.33
N ALA A 9 47.50 54.85 -75.47
CA ALA A 9 46.84 56.12 -75.85
C ALA A 9 46.69 56.17 -77.38
N PHE A 10 45.49 56.54 -77.81
CA PHE A 10 45.35 57.05 -79.17
C PHE A 10 44.56 58.34 -79.17
N PHE A 11 45.25 59.37 -79.61
CA PHE A 11 44.83 60.73 -79.83
C PHE A 11 44.30 60.87 -81.29
N VAL A 12 43.06 61.31 -81.46
CA VAL A 12 42.61 61.88 -82.74
C VAL A 12 41.68 63.05 -82.49
N LEU A 13 42.02 64.12 -83.09
CA LEU A 13 41.50 65.48 -83.12
C LEU A 13 40.25 65.60 -83.98
N GLY A 14 39.29 66.41 -83.57
CA GLY A 14 38.58 67.26 -84.54
C GLY A 14 37.06 67.13 -84.63
N ALA A 15 36.40 68.06 -84.26
CA ALA A 15 35.41 68.97 -84.94
C ALA A 15 34.31 69.40 -84.00
N ALA A 16 34.20 70.65 -83.77
CA ALA A 16 33.15 71.34 -83.08
C ALA A 16 31.84 71.30 -83.84
N PHE A 17 30.75 70.90 -83.18
CA PHE A 17 29.41 71.34 -83.49
C PHE A 17 28.79 71.89 -82.23
N ALA A 18 28.48 73.16 -82.21
CA ALA A 18 27.64 73.78 -81.22
C ALA A 18 26.21 73.27 -81.36
N GLY A 19 25.74 72.51 -80.40
CA GLY A 19 24.35 72.14 -80.19
C GLY A 19 24.03 72.46 -78.74
N CYS A 20 23.14 73.40 -78.47
CA CYS A 20 22.54 73.59 -77.15
C CYS A 20 21.95 72.27 -76.70
N SER A 21 22.51 71.64 -75.76
CA SER A 21 21.87 70.68 -74.94
C SER A 21 21.68 71.30 -73.53
N ASP A 22 20.43 71.41 -73.14
CA ASP A 22 20.11 71.64 -71.72
C ASP A 22 20.85 70.63 -70.90
N ASP A 23 21.91 71.07 -70.19
CA ASP A 23 22.56 70.29 -69.15
C ASP A 23 21.54 70.15 -68.01
N GLU A 24 20.64 69.14 -68.09
CA GLU A 24 20.00 68.60 -66.87
C GLU A 24 21.15 68.10 -65.97
N LYS A 25 21.49 68.87 -64.94
CA LYS A 25 22.38 68.41 -63.91
C LYS A 25 21.83 67.10 -63.41
N PRO A 26 22.66 66.01 -63.27
CA PRO A 26 22.22 64.78 -62.62
C PRO A 26 21.63 65.20 -61.30
N VAL A 27 20.33 64.91 -61.11
CA VAL A 27 19.70 65.11 -59.82
C VAL A 27 20.31 64.05 -58.90
N ASP A 28 21.02 64.54 -57.86
CA ASP A 28 21.57 63.58 -56.84
C ASP A 28 20.40 62.70 -56.30
N PRO A 29 20.59 61.37 -56.28
CA PRO A 29 19.50 60.47 -55.84
C PRO A 29 19.12 60.76 -54.38
N VAL A 30 17.81 60.82 -54.15
CA VAL A 30 17.23 61.14 -52.85
C VAL A 30 17.01 59.86 -52.06
N ALA A 31 17.50 59.80 -50.82
CA ALA A 31 17.24 58.66 -49.93
C ALA A 31 15.74 58.52 -49.53
N LEU A 32 15.20 57.31 -49.60
CA LEU A 32 13.87 57.05 -49.11
C LEU A 32 13.76 57.35 -47.61
N ALA A 33 12.53 57.64 -47.13
CA ALA A 33 12.28 57.77 -45.70
C ALA A 33 12.43 56.39 -45.03
N ALA A 34 13.00 56.35 -43.81
CA ALA A 34 13.07 55.14 -43.02
C ALA A 34 11.65 54.73 -42.58
N PRO A 35 11.28 53.43 -42.64
CA PRO A 35 10.00 52.98 -42.16
C PRO A 35 9.79 53.27 -40.66
N VAL A 36 8.57 53.63 -40.27
CA VAL A 36 8.20 53.75 -38.82
C VAL A 36 7.62 52.43 -38.37
N LEU A 37 8.41 51.67 -37.60
CA LEU A 37 8.05 50.31 -37.21
C LEU A 37 7.11 50.33 -36.00
N ALA A 38 6.08 49.43 -36.06
CA ALA A 38 5.19 49.17 -34.96
C ALA A 38 5.06 47.65 -34.73
N GLU A 39 4.86 47.27 -33.50
CA GLU A 39 4.50 45.89 -33.15
C GLU A 39 3.12 45.56 -33.73
N ASP A 40 2.98 44.42 -34.42
CA ASP A 40 1.71 43.88 -34.92
C ASP A 40 1.26 42.74 -34.01
N ALA A 41 2.09 41.72 -33.82
CA ALA A 41 1.81 40.58 -32.95
C ALA A 41 3.06 39.95 -32.35
N VAL A 42 2.99 39.54 -31.11
CA VAL A 42 4.03 38.76 -30.41
C VAL A 42 3.41 37.50 -29.80
N THR A 43 4.05 36.34 -30.02
CA THR A 43 3.73 35.07 -29.41
C THR A 43 4.94 34.52 -28.66
N GLN A 44 4.89 33.31 -28.14
CA GLN A 44 6.05 32.65 -27.53
C GLN A 44 7.15 32.33 -28.55
N VAL A 45 6.79 32.15 -29.83
CA VAL A 45 7.74 31.67 -30.88
C VAL A 45 7.73 32.50 -32.13
N SER A 46 7.14 33.68 -32.11
CA SER A 46 7.15 34.60 -33.25
C SER A 46 7.00 36.05 -32.84
N VAL A 47 7.51 36.94 -33.70
CA VAL A 47 7.26 38.36 -33.67
C VAL A 47 6.81 38.84 -35.07
N ALA A 48 5.84 39.74 -35.11
CA ALA A 48 5.40 40.40 -36.32
C ALA A 48 5.49 41.90 -36.16
N VAL A 49 5.98 42.59 -37.23
CA VAL A 49 6.18 44.03 -37.29
C VAL A 49 5.48 44.56 -38.52
N THR A 50 4.86 45.71 -38.38
CA THR A 50 4.18 46.42 -39.45
C THR A 50 4.68 47.86 -39.52
N TRP A 51 4.50 48.52 -40.68
CA TRP A 51 4.84 49.93 -40.90
C TRP A 51 3.94 50.48 -41.99
N ASP A 52 3.90 51.79 -42.13
CA ASP A 52 3.24 52.43 -43.24
C ASP A 52 4.08 52.32 -44.54
N ALA A 53 3.40 52.17 -45.70
CA ALA A 53 4.10 52.10 -46.99
C ALA A 53 4.95 53.34 -47.22
N VAL A 54 6.22 53.12 -47.51
CA VAL A 54 7.16 54.23 -47.84
C VAL A 54 7.01 54.60 -49.33
N GLU A 55 6.81 55.88 -49.62
CA GLU A 55 6.63 56.33 -50.99
C GLU A 55 7.92 56.02 -51.79
N ASN A 56 7.72 55.53 -53.03
CA ASN A 56 8.79 55.11 -53.97
C ASN A 56 9.60 53.87 -53.54
N ALA A 57 9.26 53.18 -52.45
CA ALA A 57 9.86 51.92 -52.14
C ALA A 57 9.29 50.81 -53.00
N ALA A 58 10.14 49.98 -53.60
CA ALA A 58 9.71 48.78 -54.36
C ALA A 58 9.56 47.55 -53.45
N SER A 59 10.32 47.51 -52.35
CA SER A 59 10.32 46.42 -51.40
C SER A 59 10.95 46.85 -50.09
N TYR A 60 10.99 45.95 -49.09
CA TYR A 60 11.61 46.16 -47.79
C TYR A 60 12.57 45.02 -47.51
N ALA A 61 13.78 45.32 -47.12
CA ALA A 61 14.75 44.37 -46.62
C ALA A 61 14.64 44.30 -45.12
N CYS A 62 14.21 43.11 -44.60
CA CYS A 62 13.97 42.88 -43.18
C CYS A 62 14.99 41.89 -42.63
N THR A 63 15.63 42.19 -41.50
CA THR A 63 16.52 41.27 -40.79
C THR A 63 16.09 41.08 -39.34
N LEU A 64 16.49 39.97 -38.76
CA LEU A 64 16.29 39.64 -37.35
C LEU A 64 17.69 39.44 -36.73
N ASP A 65 18.02 40.18 -35.68
CA ASP A 65 19.34 40.14 -34.98
C ASP A 65 20.53 40.22 -35.95
N GLY A 66 20.38 40.93 -37.07
CA GLY A 66 21.42 41.07 -38.10
C GLY A 66 21.65 39.82 -38.96
N ALA A 67 20.79 38.79 -38.88
CA ALA A 67 20.87 37.60 -39.74
C ALA A 67 20.52 37.94 -41.21
N ALA A 68 20.75 36.99 -42.13
CA ALA A 68 20.41 37.16 -43.55
C ALA A 68 18.96 37.59 -43.73
N GLY A 69 18.74 38.68 -44.46
CA GLY A 69 17.47 39.37 -44.56
C GLY A 69 16.46 38.67 -45.49
N THR A 70 15.19 38.86 -45.17
CA THR A 70 14.04 38.53 -46.03
C THR A 70 13.58 39.80 -46.76
N ILE A 71 13.30 39.72 -48.05
CA ILE A 71 12.73 40.83 -48.82
C ILE A 71 11.21 40.62 -48.91
N VAL A 72 10.46 41.65 -48.50
CA VAL A 72 9.00 41.65 -48.58
C VAL A 72 8.51 42.84 -49.40
N THR A 73 7.37 42.70 -50.09
CA THR A 73 6.74 43.78 -50.84
C THR A 73 5.58 44.43 -50.08
N GLN A 74 5.07 43.74 -49.05
CA GLN A 74 4.06 44.30 -48.16
C GLN A 74 4.71 44.96 -46.97
N PRO A 75 4.10 46.01 -46.40
CA PRO A 75 4.67 46.73 -45.26
C PRO A 75 4.47 46.00 -43.94
N SER A 76 4.79 44.72 -43.93
CA SER A 76 4.79 43.86 -42.73
C SER A 76 5.74 42.67 -42.90
N VAL A 77 6.25 42.19 -41.78
CA VAL A 77 7.07 40.96 -41.72
C VAL A 77 6.77 40.18 -40.45
N ARG A 78 6.81 38.87 -40.56
CA ARG A 78 6.72 37.95 -39.42
C ARG A 78 7.94 37.06 -39.42
N PHE A 79 8.49 36.85 -38.24
CA PHE A 79 9.57 35.91 -37.94
C PHE A 79 9.02 34.83 -37.01
N ASP A 80 9.10 33.55 -37.41
CA ASP A 80 8.65 32.38 -36.65
C ASP A 80 9.82 31.53 -36.20
N GLY A 81 9.57 30.55 -35.31
CA GLY A 81 10.57 29.61 -34.81
C GLY A 81 11.54 30.22 -33.80
N LEU A 82 11.11 31.26 -33.11
CA LEU A 82 11.88 31.97 -32.11
C LEU A 82 11.87 31.28 -30.75
N GLU A 83 12.83 31.58 -29.90
CA GLU A 83 12.88 31.11 -28.52
C GLU A 83 11.94 31.95 -27.63
N PRO A 84 11.15 31.30 -26.73
CA PRO A 84 10.31 32.03 -25.79
C PRO A 84 11.11 32.91 -24.80
N GLY A 85 10.52 34.06 -24.44
CA GLY A 85 11.07 34.97 -23.44
C GLY A 85 12.36 35.68 -23.86
N ARG A 86 12.72 35.64 -25.16
CA ARG A 86 13.94 36.22 -25.68
C ARG A 86 13.63 37.53 -26.46
N SER A 87 14.51 38.52 -26.30
CA SER A 87 14.47 39.80 -27.07
C SER A 87 15.13 39.61 -28.41
N TYR A 88 14.47 40.13 -29.45
CA TYR A 88 14.92 40.15 -30.84
C TYR A 88 14.85 41.54 -31.41
N THR A 89 15.84 41.92 -32.20
CA THR A 89 15.86 43.20 -32.90
C THR A 89 15.52 43.00 -34.38
N VAL A 90 14.40 43.57 -34.78
CA VAL A 90 13.96 43.62 -36.18
C VAL A 90 14.48 44.89 -36.79
N GLU A 91 15.19 44.77 -37.91
CA GLU A 91 15.65 45.91 -38.72
C GLU A 91 14.94 45.89 -40.07
N VAL A 92 14.45 47.03 -40.51
CA VAL A 92 13.75 47.15 -41.79
C VAL A 92 14.34 48.36 -42.55
N LYS A 93 14.67 48.15 -43.81
CA LYS A 93 15.14 49.15 -44.74
C LYS A 93 14.22 49.18 -45.97
N ALA A 94 13.71 50.33 -46.34
CA ALA A 94 13.01 50.50 -47.61
C ALA A 94 14.02 50.47 -48.77
N VAL A 95 13.75 49.67 -49.79
CA VAL A 95 14.57 49.43 -50.95
C VAL A 95 13.99 50.19 -52.15
N ALA A 96 14.80 51.07 -52.76
CA ALA A 96 14.39 51.82 -53.91
C ALA A 96 14.23 50.94 -55.15
N GLY A 97 13.23 51.26 -55.96
CA GLY A 97 12.94 50.58 -57.23
C GLY A 97 13.41 51.35 -58.46
N GLN A 98 13.87 52.57 -58.29
CA GLN A 98 14.24 53.47 -59.38
C GLN A 98 15.57 54.14 -59.05
N GLU A 99 16.43 54.41 -60.07
CA GLU A 99 17.80 54.96 -59.93
C GLU A 99 17.87 56.38 -59.33
N GLN A 100 16.78 57.13 -59.33
CA GLN A 100 16.71 58.46 -58.72
C GLN A 100 16.54 58.43 -57.20
N TYR A 101 16.35 57.21 -56.58
CA TYR A 101 16.21 57.04 -55.15
C TYR A 101 17.32 56.14 -54.60
N LEU A 102 17.76 56.40 -53.40
CA LEU A 102 18.61 55.55 -52.60
C LEU A 102 17.73 54.82 -51.57
N ASP A 103 18.18 53.61 -51.15
CA ASP A 103 17.57 52.93 -50.07
C ASP A 103 17.52 53.79 -48.79
N SER A 104 16.54 53.51 -47.91
CA SER A 104 16.43 54.25 -46.66
C SER A 104 17.52 53.83 -45.65
N GLU A 105 17.69 54.63 -44.60
CA GLU A 105 18.32 54.15 -43.39
C GLU A 105 17.49 52.98 -42.77
N CYS A 106 18.18 52.13 -41.99
CA CYS A 106 17.54 51.03 -41.29
C CYS A 106 16.74 51.52 -40.06
N ALA A 107 15.46 51.30 -40.05
CA ALA A 107 14.64 51.40 -38.83
C ALA A 107 14.79 50.15 -37.96
N ARG A 108 14.72 50.31 -36.65
CA ARG A 108 14.89 49.21 -35.68
C ARG A 108 13.79 49.20 -34.63
N ILE A 109 13.32 48.01 -34.28
CA ILE A 109 12.43 47.77 -33.15
C ILE A 109 12.89 46.50 -32.41
N THR A 110 12.89 46.55 -31.08
CA THR A 110 13.21 45.39 -30.26
C THR A 110 11.93 44.88 -29.64
N LEU A 111 11.61 43.60 -29.86
CA LEU A 111 10.43 42.90 -29.34
C LEU A 111 10.91 41.71 -28.54
N THR A 112 10.17 41.40 -27.45
CA THR A 112 10.47 40.25 -26.62
C THR A 112 9.33 39.25 -26.77
N THR A 113 9.64 38.02 -27.20
CA THR A 113 8.67 36.94 -27.28
C THR A 113 8.05 36.66 -25.90
N LEU A 114 6.80 36.16 -25.86
CA LEU A 114 6.17 35.78 -24.62
C LEU A 114 6.94 34.63 -23.96
N PRO A 115 6.95 34.50 -22.62
CA PRO A 115 7.56 33.40 -21.94
C PRO A 115 6.87 32.08 -22.27
N ALA A 116 7.61 30.96 -22.16
CA ALA A 116 7.03 29.65 -22.33
C ALA A 116 5.90 29.40 -21.30
N THR A 117 4.86 28.72 -21.75
CA THR A 117 3.72 28.32 -20.89
C THR A 117 4.01 26.99 -20.23
N GLN A 118 3.84 26.88 -18.92
CA GLN A 118 3.96 25.61 -18.21
C GLN A 118 2.72 24.76 -18.47
N LEU A 119 2.92 23.47 -18.79
CA LEU A 119 1.83 22.49 -18.89
C LEU A 119 1.17 22.27 -17.51
N ALA A 120 -0.11 21.94 -17.54
CA ALA A 120 -0.81 21.51 -16.34
C ALA A 120 -0.29 20.15 -15.86
N ALA A 121 -0.24 19.94 -14.55
CA ALA A 121 0.07 18.62 -14.01
C ALA A 121 -1.05 17.64 -14.33
N PRO A 122 -0.75 16.34 -14.65
CA PRO A 122 -1.76 15.33 -14.90
C PRO A 122 -2.63 15.08 -13.67
N VAL A 123 -3.90 14.79 -13.86
CA VAL A 123 -4.81 14.34 -12.79
C VAL A 123 -4.75 12.82 -12.74
N LEU A 124 -4.17 12.28 -11.67
CA LEU A 124 -3.93 10.84 -11.51
C LEU A 124 -5.09 10.13 -10.82
N SER A 125 -5.37 8.90 -11.23
CA SER A 125 -6.27 7.98 -10.55
C SER A 125 -5.73 6.55 -10.58
N ALA A 126 -6.14 5.72 -9.59
CA ALA A 126 -5.78 4.32 -9.56
C ALA A 126 -6.63 3.55 -10.58
N GLY A 127 -5.98 2.70 -11.35
CA GLY A 127 -6.60 1.70 -12.23
C GLY A 127 -6.58 0.31 -11.60
N ASP A 128 -6.53 -0.73 -12.44
CA ASP A 128 -6.51 -2.12 -12.01
C ASP A 128 -5.21 -2.45 -11.26
N ALA A 129 -5.33 -3.35 -10.27
CA ALA A 129 -4.20 -3.89 -9.53
C ALA A 129 -4.24 -5.42 -9.52
N THR A 130 -3.05 -6.05 -9.57
CA THR A 130 -2.84 -7.48 -9.35
C THR A 130 -2.00 -7.70 -8.09
N GLU A 131 -1.74 -8.94 -7.71
CA GLU A 131 -0.92 -9.26 -6.53
C GLU A 131 0.53 -8.73 -6.59
N ASN A 132 1.00 -8.31 -7.77
CA ASN A 132 2.37 -7.83 -7.98
C ASN A 132 2.47 -6.59 -8.86
N SER A 133 1.36 -5.93 -9.17
CA SER A 133 1.32 -4.71 -9.97
C SER A 133 0.16 -3.81 -9.60
N ALA A 134 0.31 -2.53 -9.94
CA ALA A 134 -0.77 -1.54 -9.88
C ALA A 134 -0.70 -0.65 -11.12
N THR A 135 -1.85 -0.22 -11.62
CA THR A 135 -1.94 0.70 -12.75
C THR A 135 -2.29 2.10 -12.24
N VAL A 136 -1.60 3.10 -12.78
CA VAL A 136 -1.98 4.51 -12.62
C VAL A 136 -2.44 5.02 -13.96
N VAL A 137 -3.57 5.71 -14.00
CA VAL A 137 -4.16 6.30 -15.19
C VAL A 137 -4.34 7.80 -14.99
N TRP A 138 -4.34 8.56 -16.10
CA TRP A 138 -4.54 10.01 -16.08
C TRP A 138 -5.27 10.49 -17.33
N GLU A 139 -5.80 11.70 -17.26
CA GLU A 139 -6.41 12.37 -18.39
C GLU A 139 -5.34 13.03 -19.27
N ALA A 140 -5.64 13.19 -20.56
CA ALA A 140 -4.74 13.85 -21.50
C ALA A 140 -4.54 15.32 -21.11
N VAL A 141 -3.29 15.73 -21.00
CA VAL A 141 -2.91 17.15 -20.81
C VAL A 141 -2.76 17.79 -22.18
N PRO A 142 -3.45 18.92 -22.47
CA PRO A 142 -3.30 19.64 -23.71
C PRO A 142 -1.81 19.98 -23.98
N ASP A 143 -1.39 19.87 -25.24
CA ASP A 143 -0.03 20.15 -25.73
C ASP A 143 1.07 19.21 -25.15
N ALA A 144 0.73 18.21 -24.38
CA ALA A 144 1.65 17.15 -23.99
C ALA A 144 1.87 16.17 -25.14
N ALA A 145 3.12 15.86 -25.44
CA ALA A 145 3.52 14.83 -26.41
C ALA A 145 3.75 13.46 -25.74
N SER A 146 4.13 13.47 -24.47
CA SER A 146 4.41 12.28 -23.67
C SER A 146 4.32 12.59 -22.18
N TYR A 147 4.48 11.55 -21.36
CA TYR A 147 4.52 11.64 -19.91
C TYR A 147 5.76 10.96 -19.39
N VAL A 148 6.33 11.50 -18.34
CA VAL A 148 7.43 10.88 -17.60
C VAL A 148 6.92 10.53 -16.22
N TYR A 149 7.17 9.27 -15.78
CA TYR A 149 6.81 8.84 -14.45
C TYR A 149 7.98 8.21 -13.70
N THR A 150 7.91 8.26 -12.38
CA THR A 150 8.83 7.57 -11.47
C THR A 150 8.04 6.78 -10.44
N VAL A 151 8.65 5.72 -9.90
CA VAL A 151 8.09 4.90 -8.81
C VAL A 151 9.06 4.98 -7.63
N ASP A 152 8.57 5.39 -6.46
CA ASP A 152 9.33 5.56 -5.21
C ASP A 152 10.62 6.39 -5.37
N GLY A 153 10.57 7.39 -6.27
CA GLY A 153 11.72 8.24 -6.57
C GLY A 153 12.83 7.56 -7.39
N GLY A 154 12.54 6.41 -7.99
CA GLY A 154 13.45 5.69 -8.89
C GLY A 154 13.66 6.36 -10.24
N GLU A 155 14.08 5.59 -11.24
CA GLU A 155 14.39 6.06 -12.59
C GLU A 155 13.16 6.67 -13.29
N GLU A 156 13.39 7.73 -14.08
CA GLU A 156 12.38 8.35 -14.94
C GLU A 156 12.10 7.47 -16.17
N LEU A 157 10.85 7.06 -16.32
CA LEU A 157 10.36 6.27 -17.44
C LEU A 157 9.41 7.10 -18.30
N THR A 158 9.51 6.99 -19.63
CA THR A 158 8.69 7.75 -20.57
C THR A 158 7.61 6.87 -21.20
N VAL A 159 6.38 7.40 -21.27
CA VAL A 159 5.24 6.77 -21.94
C VAL A 159 4.49 7.80 -22.79
N THR A 160 3.88 7.34 -23.89
CA THR A 160 3.00 8.18 -24.73
C THR A 160 1.51 7.92 -24.47
N GLY A 161 1.20 6.86 -23.74
CA GLY A 161 -0.16 6.52 -23.31
C GLY A 161 -0.59 7.32 -22.08
N LEU A 162 -1.85 7.11 -21.69
CA LEU A 162 -2.48 7.75 -20.53
C LEU A 162 -2.49 6.84 -19.29
N SER A 163 -1.55 5.90 -19.22
CA SER A 163 -1.41 4.98 -18.11
C SER A 163 0.02 4.48 -17.96
N ALA A 164 0.37 4.08 -16.74
CA ALA A 164 1.58 3.35 -16.42
C ALA A 164 1.25 2.14 -15.54
N VAL A 165 1.84 0.99 -15.86
CA VAL A 165 1.74 -0.23 -15.04
C VAL A 165 3.01 -0.34 -14.22
N VAL A 166 2.88 -0.22 -12.92
CA VAL A 166 3.96 -0.43 -11.95
C VAL A 166 4.00 -1.92 -11.62
N THR A 167 5.11 -2.58 -11.91
CA THR A 167 5.31 -4.02 -11.70
C THR A 167 6.36 -4.30 -10.63
N GLY A 168 6.41 -5.53 -10.12
CA GLY A 168 7.37 -5.93 -9.11
C GLY A 168 7.01 -5.45 -7.70
N LEU A 169 5.76 -5.02 -7.49
CA LEU A 169 5.26 -4.66 -6.19
C LEU A 169 5.06 -5.91 -5.32
N GLU A 170 5.25 -5.76 -4.02
CA GLU A 170 4.81 -6.76 -3.08
C GLU A 170 3.32 -6.54 -2.74
N SER A 171 2.58 -7.65 -2.62
CA SER A 171 1.15 -7.66 -2.36
C SER A 171 0.79 -6.81 -1.12
N GLY A 172 -0.18 -5.91 -1.29
CA GLY A 172 -0.63 -4.99 -0.24
C GLY A 172 0.34 -3.85 0.11
N MET A 173 1.54 -3.83 -0.48
CA MET A 173 2.52 -2.76 -0.20
C MET A 173 2.25 -1.55 -1.10
N PRO A 174 2.26 -0.34 -0.52
CA PRO A 174 2.09 0.89 -1.28
C PRO A 174 3.34 1.24 -2.09
N ALA A 175 3.14 1.91 -3.23
CA ALA A 175 4.19 2.55 -4.01
C ALA A 175 3.72 3.96 -4.40
N THR A 176 4.63 4.92 -4.35
CA THR A 176 4.38 6.30 -4.73
C THR A 176 4.75 6.51 -6.19
N VAL A 177 3.77 6.84 -7.02
CA VAL A 177 3.97 7.12 -8.45
C VAL A 177 3.84 8.62 -8.67
N ARG A 178 4.83 9.20 -9.35
CA ARG A 178 4.84 10.61 -9.73
C ARG A 178 4.83 10.70 -11.24
N VAL A 179 3.99 11.55 -11.81
CA VAL A 179 3.84 11.72 -13.27
C VAL A 179 3.88 13.18 -13.64
N LYS A 180 4.65 13.53 -14.67
CA LYS A 180 4.66 14.88 -15.28
C LYS A 180 4.36 14.80 -16.78
N ALA A 181 3.71 15.83 -17.31
CA ALA A 181 3.48 16.00 -18.74
C ALA A 181 4.69 16.67 -19.41
N VAL A 182 5.05 16.19 -20.58
CA VAL A 182 6.21 16.64 -21.37
C VAL A 182 5.74 17.06 -22.76
N SER A 183 6.08 18.28 -23.19
CA SER A 183 5.84 18.76 -24.55
C SER A 183 7.08 18.55 -25.43
N GLY A 184 6.85 18.32 -26.71
CA GLY A 184 7.90 18.38 -27.74
C GLY A 184 8.09 19.77 -28.34
N GLN A 185 7.36 20.79 -27.89
CA GLN A 185 7.35 22.12 -28.45
C GLN A 185 8.02 23.11 -27.49
N VAL A 186 8.89 24.00 -28.02
CA VAL A 186 9.72 24.93 -27.23
C VAL A 186 8.91 25.97 -26.45
N GLN A 187 7.68 26.29 -26.89
CA GLN A 187 6.79 27.22 -26.21
C GLN A 187 6.15 26.68 -24.93
N PHE A 188 6.37 25.40 -24.60
CA PHE A 188 5.83 24.79 -23.38
C PHE A 188 6.94 24.27 -22.48
N LEU A 189 6.85 24.58 -21.20
CA LEU A 189 7.62 23.95 -20.13
C LEU A 189 6.89 22.69 -19.66
N TYR A 190 7.65 21.70 -19.18
CA TYR A 190 7.08 20.49 -18.57
C TYR A 190 6.22 20.85 -17.36
N SER A 191 5.22 20.04 -17.08
CA SER A 191 4.40 20.23 -15.89
C SER A 191 5.20 19.94 -14.61
N GLU A 192 4.67 20.38 -13.48
CA GLU A 192 5.05 19.82 -12.19
C GLU A 192 4.64 18.35 -12.12
N PHE A 193 5.26 17.59 -11.20
CA PHE A 193 4.84 16.23 -10.93
C PHE A 193 3.53 16.20 -10.16
N ALA A 194 2.56 15.46 -10.65
CA ALA A 194 1.45 14.95 -9.85
C ALA A 194 1.88 13.66 -9.14
N GLU A 195 1.32 13.37 -7.97
CA GLU A 195 1.70 12.23 -7.14
C GLU A 195 0.46 11.43 -6.73
N LEU A 196 0.57 10.10 -6.77
CA LEU A 196 -0.46 9.17 -6.31
C LEU A 196 0.20 7.97 -5.66
N THR A 197 -0.28 7.59 -4.48
CA THR A 197 0.07 6.31 -3.85
C THR A 197 -0.90 5.23 -4.31
N VAL A 198 -0.38 4.14 -4.86
CA VAL A 198 -1.11 2.93 -5.25
C VAL A 198 -0.55 1.73 -4.52
N ALA A 199 -1.31 0.64 -4.43
CA ALA A 199 -0.84 -0.61 -3.85
C ALA A 199 -1.20 -1.78 -4.76
N ALA A 200 -0.36 -2.82 -4.76
CA ALA A 200 -0.73 -4.10 -5.35
C ALA A 200 -1.92 -4.72 -4.60
N ALA A 201 -2.72 -5.51 -5.29
CA ALA A 201 -3.84 -6.22 -4.66
C ALA A 201 -3.33 -7.20 -3.60
N LEU A 202 -4.18 -7.49 -2.61
CA LEU A 202 -3.88 -8.50 -1.59
C LEU A 202 -3.76 -9.89 -2.22
N GLU A 203 -2.76 -10.67 -1.79
CA GLU A 203 -2.57 -12.05 -2.27
C GLU A 203 -3.78 -12.90 -1.94
N GLN A 204 -4.30 -13.59 -2.97
CA GLN A 204 -5.39 -14.53 -2.86
C GLN A 204 -4.85 -15.94 -2.51
N ASN A 205 -5.50 -16.67 -1.60
CA ASN A 205 -5.07 -18.00 -1.15
C ASN A 205 -3.61 -18.03 -0.65
N PRO A 206 -3.22 -17.14 0.25
CA PRO A 206 -1.82 -17.01 0.71
C PRO A 206 -1.37 -18.15 1.62
N PHE A 207 -2.31 -18.85 2.28
CA PHE A 207 -2.03 -19.85 3.30
C PHE A 207 -2.76 -21.17 3.02
N THR A 208 -2.11 -22.27 3.40
CA THR A 208 -2.78 -23.51 3.73
C THR A 208 -2.97 -23.52 5.25
N LEU A 209 -4.21 -23.35 5.71
CA LEU A 209 -4.62 -23.41 7.12
C LEU A 209 -5.24 -24.77 7.38
N SER A 210 -4.61 -25.57 8.26
CA SER A 210 -5.06 -26.91 8.62
C SER A 210 -5.37 -26.97 10.12
N VAL A 211 -6.60 -27.33 10.46
CA VAL A 211 -6.98 -27.72 11.82
C VAL A 211 -6.78 -29.24 11.91
N ALA A 212 -5.76 -29.66 12.64
CA ALA A 212 -5.37 -31.08 12.72
C ALA A 212 -6.12 -31.82 13.78
N GLN A 213 -6.37 -31.24 14.97
CA GLN A 213 -7.02 -31.83 16.10
C GLN A 213 -7.81 -30.82 16.92
N ALA A 214 -8.99 -31.17 17.33
CA ALA A 214 -9.74 -30.49 18.37
C ALA A 214 -9.78 -31.34 19.63
N GLY A 215 -9.34 -30.77 20.75
CA GLY A 215 -9.56 -31.33 22.09
C GLY A 215 -10.81 -30.76 22.73
N MET A 216 -11.08 -31.10 23.98
CA MET A 216 -12.17 -30.49 24.73
C MET A 216 -11.95 -28.98 24.99
N ASN A 217 -10.73 -28.62 25.36
CA ASN A 217 -10.35 -27.23 25.69
C ASN A 217 -9.24 -26.69 24.79
N SER A 218 -8.96 -27.34 23.67
CA SER A 218 -7.89 -26.93 22.77
C SER A 218 -8.23 -27.18 21.30
N ILE A 219 -7.58 -26.41 20.44
CA ILE A 219 -7.57 -26.60 18.98
C ILE A 219 -6.12 -26.48 18.53
N SER A 220 -5.62 -27.49 17.83
CA SER A 220 -4.28 -27.48 17.25
C SER A 220 -4.31 -27.64 15.74
N GLY A 221 -3.23 -27.17 15.10
CA GLY A 221 -3.12 -27.22 13.66
C GLY A 221 -1.85 -26.55 13.16
N SER A 222 -1.86 -26.15 11.91
CA SER A 222 -0.73 -25.45 11.31
C SER A 222 -1.16 -24.46 10.25
N VAL A 223 -0.36 -23.41 10.08
CA VAL A 223 -0.43 -22.46 8.97
C VAL A 223 0.83 -22.64 8.12
N SER A 224 0.65 -22.84 6.82
CA SER A 224 1.74 -22.92 5.85
C SER A 224 1.55 -21.83 4.79
N PRO A 225 2.33 -20.73 4.84
CA PRO A 225 2.27 -19.66 3.86
C PRO A 225 2.96 -20.07 2.55
N LYS A 226 2.46 -19.58 1.40
CA LYS A 226 3.16 -19.70 0.13
C LYS A 226 4.51 -18.98 0.16
N SER A 227 4.53 -17.74 0.64
CA SER A 227 5.76 -16.97 0.86
C SER A 227 6.29 -17.24 2.26
N LYS A 228 7.44 -17.91 2.37
CA LYS A 228 8.07 -18.24 3.67
C LYS A 228 8.72 -17.04 4.36
N THR A 229 8.89 -15.93 3.66
CA THR A 229 9.46 -14.69 4.19
C THR A 229 8.42 -13.68 4.66
N ARG A 230 7.16 -13.88 4.30
CA ARG A 230 6.08 -12.98 4.72
C ARG A 230 5.69 -13.22 6.16
N THR A 231 5.47 -12.12 6.89
CA THR A 231 4.91 -12.16 8.24
C THR A 231 3.38 -12.23 8.19
N TYR A 232 2.79 -12.90 9.17
CA TYR A 232 1.35 -13.03 9.29
C TYR A 232 0.91 -13.19 10.74
N TYR A 233 -0.33 -12.83 11.01
CA TYR A 233 -1.00 -13.08 12.28
C TYR A 233 -1.86 -14.34 12.18
N CYS A 234 -1.78 -15.21 13.17
CA CYS A 234 -2.64 -16.38 13.33
C CYS A 234 -3.41 -16.27 14.66
N GLY A 235 -4.71 -16.48 14.63
CA GLY A 235 -5.54 -16.37 15.82
C GLY A 235 -6.83 -17.19 15.71
N TYR A 236 -7.63 -17.09 16.76
CA TYR A 236 -8.95 -17.71 16.81
C TYR A 236 -10.00 -16.76 17.41
N VAL A 237 -11.23 -17.06 17.16
CA VAL A 237 -12.38 -16.32 17.68
C VAL A 237 -13.58 -17.26 17.80
N LEU A 238 -14.53 -16.97 18.70
CA LEU A 238 -15.83 -17.66 18.71
C LEU A 238 -16.52 -17.48 17.36
N LYS A 239 -17.08 -18.55 16.81
CA LYS A 239 -17.83 -18.47 15.55
C LYS A 239 -18.97 -17.46 15.64
N SER A 240 -19.70 -17.45 16.76
CA SER A 240 -20.77 -16.49 17.04
C SER A 240 -20.32 -15.03 17.06
N ASP A 241 -19.05 -14.76 17.37
CA ASP A 241 -18.48 -13.41 17.31
C ASP A 241 -17.99 -13.08 15.91
N PHE A 242 -17.42 -14.06 15.19
CA PHE A 242 -17.00 -13.89 13.79
C PHE A 242 -18.20 -13.55 12.90
N ASP A 243 -19.31 -14.27 13.07
CA ASP A 243 -20.52 -14.12 12.26
C ASP A 243 -21.27 -12.77 12.49
N LYS A 244 -20.85 -11.94 13.45
CA LYS A 244 -21.39 -10.59 13.68
C LYS A 244 -20.91 -9.56 12.67
N TYR A 245 -19.81 -9.84 11.97
CA TYR A 245 -19.19 -8.91 11.04
C TYR A 245 -19.71 -9.14 9.62
N ALA A 246 -20.07 -8.05 8.94
CA ALA A 246 -20.59 -8.12 7.57
C ALA A 246 -19.50 -8.39 6.53
N SER A 247 -18.24 -8.10 6.87
CA SER A 247 -17.10 -8.31 5.96
C SER A 247 -15.84 -8.73 6.72
N THR A 248 -14.86 -9.27 5.99
CA THR A 248 -13.53 -9.61 6.53
C THR A 248 -12.78 -8.37 7.00
N GLU A 249 -12.97 -7.23 6.34
CA GLU A 249 -12.36 -5.94 6.72
C GLU A 249 -12.87 -5.47 8.08
N GLU A 250 -14.18 -5.57 8.33
CA GLU A 250 -14.76 -5.23 9.64
C GLU A 250 -14.23 -6.15 10.73
N PHE A 251 -14.15 -7.46 10.46
CA PHE A 251 -13.57 -8.43 11.40
C PHE A 251 -12.10 -8.07 11.71
N ILE A 252 -11.25 -7.88 10.68
CA ILE A 252 -9.85 -7.49 10.88
C ILE A 252 -9.75 -6.15 11.64
N GLY A 253 -10.63 -5.20 11.34
CA GLY A 253 -10.73 -3.95 12.11
C GLY A 253 -10.99 -4.20 13.60
N SER A 254 -11.77 -5.23 13.95
CA SER A 254 -12.00 -5.64 15.35
C SER A 254 -10.76 -6.28 15.99
N VAL A 255 -10.04 -7.12 15.24
CA VAL A 255 -8.76 -7.71 15.66
C VAL A 255 -7.73 -6.60 15.94
N ARG A 256 -7.60 -5.65 15.01
CA ARG A 256 -6.73 -4.48 15.15
C ARG A 256 -7.03 -3.70 16.43
N ARG A 257 -8.30 -3.41 16.72
CA ARG A 257 -8.71 -2.73 17.96
C ARG A 257 -8.32 -3.50 19.22
N LYS A 258 -8.48 -4.83 19.23
CA LYS A 258 -8.07 -5.69 20.36
C LYS A 258 -6.56 -5.64 20.57
N LEU A 259 -5.78 -5.79 19.49
CA LEU A 259 -4.32 -5.72 19.57
C LEU A 259 -3.84 -4.33 20.00
N SER A 260 -4.48 -3.25 19.52
CA SER A 260 -4.17 -1.88 19.93
C SER A 260 -4.45 -1.65 21.43
N ALA A 261 -5.56 -2.20 21.94
CA ALA A 261 -5.84 -2.13 23.38
C ALA A 261 -4.80 -2.89 24.20
N SER A 262 -4.35 -4.06 23.71
CA SER A 262 -3.29 -4.83 24.37
C SER A 262 -1.94 -4.12 24.33
N ALA A 263 -1.60 -3.45 23.22
CA ALA A 263 -0.40 -2.62 23.10
C ALA A 263 -0.39 -1.49 24.14
N LEU A 264 -1.54 -0.82 24.29
CA LEU A 264 -1.71 0.26 25.28
C LEU A 264 -1.50 -0.26 26.73
N ILE A 265 -2.04 -1.44 27.05
CA ILE A 265 -1.85 -2.08 28.36
C ILE A 265 -0.37 -2.45 28.57
N ALA A 266 0.30 -2.93 27.51
CA ALA A 266 1.73 -3.28 27.56
C ALA A 266 2.65 -2.04 27.58
N GLY A 267 2.14 -0.84 27.31
CA GLY A 267 2.92 0.41 27.31
C GLY A 267 3.85 0.55 26.11
N VAL A 268 3.55 -0.12 24.98
CA VAL A 268 4.34 -0.07 23.74
C VAL A 268 3.51 0.48 22.59
N SER A 269 4.15 0.81 21.46
CA SER A 269 3.45 1.18 20.25
C SER A 269 2.65 0.01 19.67
N PHE A 270 1.61 0.31 18.88
CA PHE A 270 0.86 -0.74 18.18
C PHE A 270 1.74 -1.55 17.24
N GLU A 271 2.61 -0.87 16.50
CA GLU A 271 3.55 -1.50 15.57
C GLU A 271 4.49 -2.48 16.27
N GLU A 272 5.08 -2.08 17.38
CA GLU A 272 5.98 -2.93 18.18
C GLU A 272 5.21 -4.13 18.76
N TYR A 273 4.00 -3.90 19.29
CA TYR A 273 3.16 -4.98 19.81
C TYR A 273 2.77 -5.95 18.71
N LEU A 274 2.31 -5.43 17.55
CA LEU A 274 1.95 -6.24 16.39
C LEU A 274 3.13 -7.08 15.90
N ALA A 275 4.31 -6.47 15.74
CA ALA A 275 5.52 -7.17 15.31
C ALA A 275 5.86 -8.38 16.20
N ALA A 276 5.63 -8.26 17.50
CA ALA A 276 5.84 -9.35 18.47
C ALA A 276 4.80 -10.49 18.36
N GLN A 277 3.64 -10.22 17.74
CA GLN A 277 2.57 -11.23 17.55
C GLN A 277 2.64 -11.91 16.18
N LEU A 278 3.44 -11.39 15.25
CA LEU A 278 3.55 -11.94 13.90
C LEU A 278 4.50 -13.14 13.88
N VAL A 279 4.15 -14.10 13.04
CA VAL A 279 4.95 -15.30 12.77
C VAL A 279 5.37 -15.32 11.30
N GLN A 280 6.36 -16.16 10.97
CA GLN A 280 6.91 -16.30 9.64
C GLN A 280 7.17 -17.78 9.32
N GLY A 281 7.03 -18.18 8.06
CA GLY A 281 7.22 -19.57 7.64
C GLY A 281 6.11 -20.51 8.13
N ASP A 282 6.39 -21.81 8.13
CA ASP A 282 5.43 -22.81 8.63
C ASP A 282 5.32 -22.71 10.16
N HIS A 283 4.12 -22.57 10.66
CA HIS A 283 3.86 -22.35 12.07
C HIS A 283 2.79 -23.32 12.58
N PRO A 284 3.14 -24.26 13.49
CA PRO A 284 2.16 -25.00 14.24
C PRO A 284 1.52 -24.11 15.30
N PHE A 285 0.21 -24.25 15.51
CA PHE A 285 -0.48 -23.54 16.58
C PHE A 285 -1.18 -24.53 17.52
N GLU A 286 -1.31 -24.13 18.78
CA GLU A 286 -2.14 -24.78 19.79
C GLU A 286 -2.82 -23.69 20.62
N PHE A 287 -4.14 -23.58 20.46
CA PHE A 287 -4.98 -22.68 21.25
C PHE A 287 -5.59 -23.48 22.41
N THR A 288 -5.36 -23.06 23.63
CA THR A 288 -5.78 -23.73 24.86
C THR A 288 -6.74 -22.86 25.69
N GLY A 289 -7.37 -23.44 26.70
CA GLY A 289 -8.33 -22.73 27.56
C GLY A 289 -9.65 -22.41 26.88
N LEU A 290 -9.97 -23.14 25.82
CA LEU A 290 -11.22 -22.98 25.09
C LEU A 290 -12.41 -23.63 25.87
N LYS A 291 -13.62 -23.22 25.55
CA LYS A 291 -14.82 -23.82 26.08
C LYS A 291 -15.12 -25.13 25.34
N PRO A 292 -15.53 -26.19 26.05
CA PRO A 292 -15.98 -27.41 25.39
C PRO A 292 -17.21 -27.21 24.50
N GLU A 293 -17.42 -28.11 23.55
CA GLU A 293 -18.60 -28.16 22.66
C GLU A 293 -18.93 -26.77 22.05
N THR A 294 -17.90 -26.07 21.63
CA THR A 294 -18.01 -24.67 21.19
C THR A 294 -17.37 -24.49 19.81
N ASP A 295 -18.10 -23.81 18.94
CA ASP A 295 -17.63 -23.47 17.59
C ASP A 295 -16.70 -22.28 17.60
N TYR A 296 -15.55 -22.44 16.99
CA TYR A 296 -14.53 -21.43 16.78
C TYR A 296 -14.21 -21.27 15.29
N VAL A 297 -13.65 -20.14 14.95
CA VAL A 297 -13.00 -19.87 13.66
C VAL A 297 -11.54 -19.61 13.94
N VAL A 298 -10.67 -20.44 13.37
CA VAL A 298 -9.22 -20.19 13.30
C VAL A 298 -8.94 -19.40 12.03
N TYR A 299 -8.09 -18.41 12.09
CA TYR A 299 -7.80 -17.56 10.94
C TYR A 299 -6.32 -17.15 10.87
N ALA A 300 -5.89 -16.85 9.66
CA ALA A 300 -4.58 -16.29 9.38
C ALA A 300 -4.70 -15.14 8.35
N VAL A 301 -3.90 -14.11 8.52
CA VAL A 301 -3.86 -12.94 7.61
C VAL A 301 -2.43 -12.39 7.54
N GLY A 302 -1.95 -12.16 6.34
CA GLY A 302 -0.65 -11.52 6.13
C GLY A 302 -0.68 -10.08 6.60
N TRP A 303 0.28 -9.72 7.46
CA TRP A 303 0.32 -8.42 8.09
C TRP A 303 1.77 -7.94 8.19
N TYR A 304 2.02 -6.73 7.75
CA TYR A 304 3.31 -6.07 7.85
C TYR A 304 3.20 -4.99 8.94
N ALA A 305 3.94 -5.17 10.03
CA ALA A 305 3.81 -4.31 11.19
C ALA A 305 4.17 -2.84 10.92
N PRO A 306 5.26 -2.52 10.20
CA PRO A 306 5.53 -1.14 9.82
C PRO A 306 4.39 -0.58 8.96
N GLY A 307 3.79 0.53 9.40
CA GLY A 307 2.68 1.16 8.70
C GLY A 307 1.34 0.42 8.80
N ASP A 308 1.24 -0.70 9.56
CA ASP A 308 -0.01 -1.43 9.79
C ASP A 308 -0.70 -1.92 8.50
N LEU A 309 0.05 -2.55 7.61
CA LEU A 309 -0.39 -2.91 6.26
C LEU A 309 -0.81 -4.38 6.16
N LEU A 310 -1.99 -4.65 5.63
CA LEU A 310 -2.39 -5.99 5.24
C LEU A 310 -1.72 -6.36 3.91
N THR A 311 -1.17 -7.58 3.84
CA THR A 311 -0.48 -8.07 2.65
C THR A 311 -1.20 -9.22 1.97
N THR A 312 -2.21 -9.81 2.62
CA THR A 312 -3.03 -10.90 2.07
C THR A 312 -4.49 -10.74 2.44
N VAL A 313 -5.37 -11.45 1.74
CA VAL A 313 -6.71 -11.70 2.23
C VAL A 313 -6.66 -12.59 3.48
N LEU A 314 -7.72 -12.52 4.30
CA LEU A 314 -7.91 -13.42 5.44
C LEU A 314 -8.27 -14.82 4.95
N VAL A 315 -7.60 -15.84 5.50
CA VAL A 315 -7.97 -17.26 5.35
C VAL A 315 -8.47 -17.75 6.69
N SER A 316 -9.57 -18.49 6.71
CA SER A 316 -10.17 -19.01 7.93
C SER A 316 -10.64 -20.45 7.77
N ALA A 317 -10.67 -21.18 8.88
CA ALA A 317 -11.19 -22.53 8.97
C ALA A 317 -12.05 -22.69 10.23
N PRO A 318 -13.20 -23.37 10.15
CA PRO A 318 -14.00 -23.70 11.32
C PRO A 318 -13.34 -24.80 12.14
N ALA A 319 -13.55 -24.76 13.45
CA ALA A 319 -13.14 -25.81 14.39
C ALA A 319 -14.13 -25.87 15.54
N THR A 320 -14.53 -27.06 15.91
CA THR A 320 -15.44 -27.29 17.06
C THR A 320 -14.69 -28.09 18.11
N THR A 321 -14.63 -27.57 19.33
CA THR A 321 -14.07 -28.34 20.47
C THR A 321 -14.92 -29.53 20.80
N LEU A 322 -14.31 -30.60 21.32
CA LEU A 322 -15.02 -31.78 21.74
C LEU A 322 -15.94 -31.48 22.93
N PRO A 323 -17.05 -32.22 23.08
CA PRO A 323 -17.88 -32.10 24.25
C PRO A 323 -17.10 -32.46 25.52
N ASP A 324 -17.50 -31.87 26.63
CA ASP A 324 -16.99 -32.25 27.93
C ASP A 324 -17.42 -33.72 28.19
N ALA A 325 -16.49 -34.63 27.99
CA ALA A 325 -16.68 -36.03 28.41
C ALA A 325 -16.54 -36.04 29.92
N SER A 326 -17.61 -35.63 30.59
CA SER A 326 -17.76 -35.92 32.00
C SER A 326 -17.87 -37.46 32.14
N GLY A 327 -16.74 -38.09 32.35
CA GLY A 327 -16.72 -39.49 32.68
C GLY A 327 -17.47 -39.72 34.00
N GLU A 328 -18.02 -40.89 34.17
CA GLU A 328 -18.66 -41.30 35.42
C GLU A 328 -17.88 -42.45 36.07
N VAL A 329 -17.71 -42.38 37.38
CA VAL A 329 -17.30 -43.55 38.17
C VAL A 329 -18.53 -44.06 38.92
N THR A 330 -19.05 -45.21 38.50
CA THR A 330 -20.09 -45.86 39.25
C THR A 330 -19.51 -46.42 40.55
N VAL A 331 -20.09 -46.01 41.70
CA VAL A 331 -19.67 -46.43 43.02
C VAL A 331 -20.77 -47.22 43.65
N THR A 332 -20.47 -48.52 44.03
CA THR A 332 -21.39 -49.42 44.79
C THR A 332 -20.70 -50.00 46.01
N PHE A 333 -21.44 -50.63 46.89
CA PHE A 333 -20.90 -51.18 48.13
C PHE A 333 -21.27 -52.66 48.20
N GLU A 334 -20.28 -53.49 48.56
CA GLU A 334 -20.41 -54.88 48.72
C GLU A 334 -19.83 -55.34 50.07
N ASN A 335 -20.11 -56.60 50.50
CA ASN A 335 -19.56 -57.19 51.68
C ASN A 335 -19.60 -56.27 52.91
N VAL A 336 -20.75 -55.61 53.12
CA VAL A 336 -20.97 -54.71 54.26
C VAL A 336 -21.03 -55.55 55.53
N ALA A 337 -20.19 -55.22 56.53
CA ALA A 337 -20.08 -55.90 57.82
C ALA A 337 -20.01 -54.85 58.96
N SER A 338 -19.96 -55.30 60.20
CA SER A 338 -19.84 -54.36 61.32
C SER A 338 -18.50 -53.65 61.44
N ASP A 339 -17.43 -54.20 60.86
CA ASP A 339 -16.09 -53.68 60.90
C ASP A 339 -15.57 -53.09 59.52
N GLY A 340 -16.40 -53.14 58.47
CA GLY A 340 -15.98 -52.68 57.14
C GLY A 340 -16.97 -52.98 56.02
N PHE A 341 -16.56 -52.56 54.78
CA PHE A 341 -17.23 -52.80 53.51
C PHE A 341 -16.28 -52.71 52.35
N ASP A 342 -16.68 -53.20 51.21
CA ASP A 342 -15.97 -53.03 49.95
C ASP A 342 -16.58 -51.83 49.17
N VAL A 343 -15.75 -50.97 48.68
CA VAL A 343 -16.11 -49.92 47.72
C VAL A 343 -15.76 -50.40 46.32
N VAL A 344 -16.76 -50.63 45.49
CA VAL A 344 -16.60 -51.07 44.11
C VAL A 344 -16.75 -49.85 43.24
N CYS A 345 -15.68 -49.50 42.55
CA CYS A 345 -15.60 -48.37 41.61
C CYS A 345 -15.46 -48.89 40.19
N THR A 346 -16.38 -48.52 39.34
CA THR A 346 -16.38 -48.87 37.90
C THR A 346 -16.38 -47.58 37.09
N PRO A 347 -15.20 -47.13 36.64
CA PRO A 347 -15.07 -45.97 35.77
C PRO A 347 -15.52 -46.32 34.36
N ASP A 348 -16.13 -45.35 33.66
CA ASP A 348 -16.33 -45.46 32.22
C ASP A 348 -15.03 -45.24 31.42
N ALA A 349 -15.12 -45.36 30.09
CA ALA A 349 -13.95 -45.26 29.21
C ALA A 349 -13.35 -43.86 29.12
N ALA A 350 -14.06 -42.80 29.56
CA ALA A 350 -13.59 -41.44 29.54
C ALA A 350 -12.70 -41.08 30.74
N ILE A 351 -12.72 -41.94 31.79
CA ILE A 351 -11.92 -41.71 32.99
C ILE A 351 -10.47 -42.15 32.78
N GLU A 352 -9.53 -41.25 33.07
CA GLU A 352 -8.10 -41.53 33.08
C GLU A 352 -7.71 -42.20 34.41
N LYS A 353 -8.10 -41.57 35.52
CA LYS A 353 -7.79 -42.01 36.89
C LYS A 353 -8.80 -41.44 37.87
N TYR A 354 -8.80 -42.02 39.09
CA TYR A 354 -9.63 -41.52 40.17
C TYR A 354 -8.99 -41.79 41.54
N TYR A 355 -9.47 -41.05 42.55
CA TYR A 355 -9.01 -41.13 43.94
C TYR A 355 -10.21 -41.45 44.82
N VAL A 356 -10.03 -42.28 45.88
CA VAL A 356 -11.08 -42.69 46.79
C VAL A 356 -10.71 -42.40 48.23
N HIS A 357 -11.51 -41.60 48.90
CA HIS A 357 -11.38 -41.30 50.32
C HIS A 357 -12.61 -41.77 51.08
N VAL A 358 -12.40 -42.45 52.23
CA VAL A 358 -13.47 -42.92 53.12
C VAL A 358 -13.23 -42.34 54.51
N THR A 359 -14.23 -41.60 54.99
CA THR A 359 -14.20 -40.99 56.31
C THR A 359 -15.56 -41.07 57.00
N LYS A 360 -15.62 -40.90 58.33
CA LYS A 360 -16.93 -40.79 58.97
C LYS A 360 -17.71 -39.60 58.40
N THR A 361 -18.99 -39.81 58.09
CA THR A 361 -19.82 -38.77 57.56
C THR A 361 -19.83 -37.49 58.43
N SER A 362 -19.78 -37.67 59.74
CA SER A 362 -19.66 -36.54 60.69
C SER A 362 -18.33 -35.78 60.65
N SER A 363 -17.31 -36.34 60.02
CA SER A 363 -15.94 -35.76 59.97
C SER A 363 -15.65 -35.05 58.64
N LEU A 364 -16.33 -35.43 57.57
CA LEU A 364 -15.98 -34.94 56.22
C LEU A 364 -16.03 -33.42 56.13
N ALA A 365 -17.08 -32.78 56.65
CA ALA A 365 -17.18 -31.29 56.57
C ALA A 365 -16.00 -30.56 57.27
N MET A 366 -15.53 -31.16 58.35
CA MET A 366 -14.33 -30.58 59.07
C MET A 366 -13.04 -30.83 58.25
N GLU A 367 -12.89 -32.01 57.65
CA GLU A 367 -11.72 -32.31 56.83
C GLU A 367 -11.63 -31.36 55.60
N VAL A 368 -12.75 -31.10 54.94
CA VAL A 368 -12.86 -30.15 53.83
C VAL A 368 -12.53 -28.71 54.28
N LEU A 369 -13.07 -28.32 55.46
CA LEU A 369 -12.82 -27.00 56.01
C LEU A 369 -11.32 -26.82 56.39
N MET A 370 -10.71 -27.82 56.96
CA MET A 370 -9.28 -27.79 57.37
C MET A 370 -8.35 -27.76 56.16
N ALA A 371 -8.78 -28.30 55.02
CA ALA A 371 -8.06 -28.22 53.75
C ALA A 371 -8.17 -26.84 53.04
N GLY A 372 -9.01 -25.94 53.56
CA GLY A 372 -9.26 -24.63 52.92
C GLY A 372 -10.41 -24.64 51.92
N GLY A 373 -11.31 -25.62 51.99
CA GLY A 373 -12.49 -25.77 51.12
C GLY A 373 -12.40 -26.96 50.18
N LEU A 374 -13.49 -27.22 49.46
CA LEU A 374 -13.61 -28.40 48.60
C LEU A 374 -12.56 -28.47 47.49
N GLU A 375 -12.28 -27.36 46.83
CA GLU A 375 -11.28 -27.31 45.72
C GLU A 375 -9.86 -27.58 46.23
N ALA A 376 -9.48 -27.04 47.39
CA ALA A 376 -8.21 -27.36 48.03
C ALA A 376 -8.17 -28.83 48.47
N PHE A 377 -9.25 -29.36 49.02
CA PHE A 377 -9.39 -30.77 49.41
C PHE A 377 -9.19 -31.72 48.22
N LYS A 378 -9.85 -31.44 47.07
CA LYS A 378 -9.69 -32.19 45.84
C LYS A 378 -8.23 -32.18 45.36
N LYS A 379 -7.58 -30.99 45.36
CA LYS A 379 -6.25 -30.82 44.81
C LYS A 379 -5.11 -31.33 45.71
N GLU A 380 -5.23 -31.19 47.00
CA GLU A 380 -4.14 -31.46 47.92
C GLU A 380 -4.34 -32.74 48.75
N VAL A 381 -5.58 -33.04 49.12
CA VAL A 381 -5.88 -34.19 50.00
C VAL A 381 -6.19 -35.47 49.24
N MET A 382 -7.00 -35.37 48.20
CA MET A 382 -7.45 -36.56 47.44
C MET A 382 -6.28 -37.32 46.79
N PRO A 383 -5.31 -36.68 46.12
CA PRO A 383 -4.18 -37.39 45.51
C PRO A 383 -3.33 -38.20 46.52
N ALA A 384 -3.24 -37.73 47.76
CA ALA A 384 -2.52 -38.42 48.82
C ALA A 384 -3.22 -39.74 49.32
N LYS A 385 -4.48 -39.98 48.88
CA LYS A 385 -5.26 -41.17 49.31
C LYS A 385 -5.08 -42.40 48.41
N GLY A 386 -4.30 -42.26 47.34
CA GLY A 386 -4.01 -43.33 46.39
C GLY A 386 -4.72 -43.11 45.07
N GLU A 387 -3.99 -43.30 43.97
CA GLU A 387 -4.49 -43.22 42.59
C GLU A 387 -4.95 -44.57 42.08
N TYR A 388 -6.07 -44.61 41.42
CA TYR A 388 -6.66 -45.81 40.82
C TYR A 388 -6.93 -45.60 39.34
N THR A 389 -6.79 -46.67 38.57
CA THR A 389 -7.14 -46.77 37.16
C THR A 389 -7.98 -48.01 36.91
N GLY A 390 -8.95 -47.92 35.99
CA GLY A 390 -9.85 -49.03 35.68
C GLY A 390 -10.72 -49.49 36.87
N PRO A 391 -11.53 -50.56 36.71
CA PRO A 391 -12.40 -51.08 37.78
C PRO A 391 -11.60 -51.55 38.99
N GLN A 392 -12.03 -51.17 40.19
CA GLN A 392 -11.41 -51.56 41.46
C GLN A 392 -12.42 -51.93 42.51
N THR A 393 -12.07 -52.93 43.34
CA THR A 393 -12.77 -53.25 44.60
C THR A 393 -11.83 -52.91 45.75
N ILE A 394 -12.17 -51.89 46.53
CA ILE A 394 -11.31 -51.31 47.59
C ILE A 394 -11.89 -51.73 48.94
N ARG A 395 -11.26 -52.69 49.60
CA ARG A 395 -11.65 -53.16 50.95
C ARG A 395 -11.29 -52.07 51.99
N LYS A 396 -12.31 -51.68 52.78
CA LYS A 396 -12.15 -50.83 53.95
C LYS A 396 -12.49 -51.65 55.24
N THR A 397 -11.52 -51.74 56.15
CA THR A 397 -11.64 -52.47 57.39
C THR A 397 -11.28 -51.62 58.61
N GLY A 398 -11.61 -52.10 59.83
CA GLY A 398 -11.36 -51.35 61.04
C GLY A 398 -12.31 -50.17 61.27
N LEU A 399 -13.47 -50.23 60.62
CA LEU A 399 -14.53 -49.26 60.78
C LEU A 399 -15.32 -49.47 62.03
N ALA A 400 -15.94 -48.46 62.60
CA ALA A 400 -16.81 -48.59 63.78
C ALA A 400 -18.17 -49.11 63.36
N ALA A 401 -18.69 -50.08 64.13
CA ALA A 401 -19.97 -50.71 63.92
C ALA A 401 -21.13 -49.66 63.99
N GLY A 402 -22.16 -49.87 63.18
CA GLY A 402 -23.35 -49.01 63.13
C GLY A 402 -23.11 -47.55 62.74
N THR A 403 -21.97 -47.28 62.17
CA THR A 403 -21.48 -45.91 61.87
C THR A 403 -21.65 -45.62 60.37
N SER A 404 -22.06 -44.40 60.03
CA SER A 404 -22.13 -43.93 58.64
C SER A 404 -20.80 -43.34 58.18
N TYR A 405 -20.37 -43.76 57.01
CA TYR A 405 -19.16 -43.27 56.33
C TYR A 405 -19.49 -42.64 55.02
N SER A 406 -18.89 -41.44 54.72
CA SER A 406 -18.89 -40.83 53.41
C SER A 406 -17.73 -41.40 52.59
N VAL A 407 -18.05 -41.87 51.39
CA VAL A 407 -17.12 -42.33 50.38
C VAL A 407 -17.04 -41.23 49.29
N CYS A 408 -15.93 -40.56 49.23
CA CYS A 408 -15.66 -39.49 48.29
C CYS A 408 -14.81 -40.01 47.14
N VAL A 409 -15.23 -39.79 45.91
CA VAL A 409 -14.47 -40.15 44.73
C VAL A 409 -14.25 -38.89 43.90
N LEU A 410 -12.97 -38.60 43.64
CA LEU A 410 -12.51 -37.56 42.70
C LEU A 410 -12.07 -38.30 41.43
N GLY A 411 -12.82 -38.16 40.36
CA GLY A 411 -12.45 -38.68 39.06
C GLY A 411 -11.79 -37.63 38.21
N ILE A 412 -10.78 -38.01 37.43
CA ILE A 412 -10.12 -37.20 36.42
C ILE A 412 -10.37 -37.85 35.07
N SER A 413 -11.01 -37.13 34.18
CA SER A 413 -11.25 -37.60 32.81
C SER A 413 -9.98 -37.52 31.95
N LYS A 414 -9.91 -38.27 30.86
CA LYS A 414 -8.84 -38.18 29.86
C LYS A 414 -8.71 -36.77 29.23
N SER A 415 -9.74 -35.95 29.36
CA SER A 415 -9.75 -34.55 28.96
C SER A 415 -9.20 -33.58 30.02
N GLY A 416 -8.86 -34.07 31.21
CA GLY A 416 -8.36 -33.31 32.34
C GLY A 416 -9.43 -32.65 33.21
N SER A 417 -10.73 -32.88 32.92
CA SER A 417 -11.82 -32.41 33.79
C SER A 417 -11.91 -33.28 35.03
N ASP A 418 -12.21 -32.69 36.18
CA ASP A 418 -12.48 -33.37 37.43
C ASP A 418 -13.97 -33.40 37.74
N PHE A 419 -14.38 -34.43 38.42
CA PHE A 419 -15.73 -34.52 38.96
C PHE A 419 -15.71 -35.14 40.35
N TRP A 420 -16.72 -34.82 41.15
CA TRP A 420 -16.82 -35.23 42.54
C TRP A 420 -18.07 -36.05 42.78
N ILE A 421 -17.89 -37.23 43.44
CA ILE A 421 -18.99 -38.10 43.90
C ILE A 421 -18.84 -38.27 45.41
N GLU A 422 -19.93 -38.11 46.11
CA GLU A 422 -20.06 -38.45 47.51
C GLU A 422 -21.20 -39.44 47.67
N LYS A 423 -20.90 -40.61 48.24
CA LYS A 423 -21.89 -41.62 48.64
C LYS A 423 -21.72 -41.98 50.10
N THR A 424 -22.79 -42.31 50.76
CA THR A 424 -22.77 -42.74 52.17
C THR A 424 -23.07 -44.22 52.28
N GLN A 425 -22.24 -44.93 53.05
CA GLN A 425 -22.44 -46.32 53.45
C GLN A 425 -22.43 -46.46 54.96
N LYS A 426 -23.36 -47.22 55.54
CA LYS A 426 -23.40 -47.53 56.96
C LYS A 426 -22.89 -48.93 57.20
N THR A 427 -21.99 -49.11 58.17
CA THR A 427 -21.59 -50.42 58.64
C THR A 427 -22.72 -51.12 59.44
N GLU A 428 -22.74 -52.47 59.49
CA GLU A 428 -23.69 -53.20 60.30
C GLU A 428 -23.48 -52.90 61.77
N LYS A 429 -24.53 -53.19 62.55
CA LYS A 429 -24.39 -53.11 64.01
C LYS A 429 -23.58 -54.33 64.53
N ALA A 430 -22.81 -54.09 65.58
CA ALA A 430 -22.23 -55.25 66.26
C ALA A 430 -23.34 -56.12 66.85
N GLU A 431 -23.26 -57.44 66.62
CA GLU A 431 -24.11 -58.38 67.25
C GLU A 431 -23.92 -58.36 68.79
#